data_5f2b6775c4c6ca48ec2020e3b4cfaa59
#
_entry.id   5f2b6775c4c6ca48ec2020e3b4cfaa59
#
_cell.length_a   1.000
_cell.length_b   1.000
_cell.length_c   1.000
_cell.angle_alpha   90.00
_cell.angle_beta   90.00
_cell.angle_gamma   90.00
#
_symmetry.space_group_name_H-M   'P 1'
#
loop_
_entity.id
_entity.type
_entity.pdbx_description
1 polymer ?
#
loop_
_entity_poly.entity_id
_entity_poly.type
_entity_poly.pdbx_seq_one_letter_code
_entity_poly.pdbx_strand_id
1 'polypeptide(L)'
;MIGVDRSQRPIESTTTALFVCDMQNDFIHEDGAFVKRFGKVQPNPDDIVPSISKVLQAAREKGIKIIYTRVVNRPDGVGQSVRLSRKMGALMEGSWGIEIVDELKPRDDEFVVAKWRFSPFFGTSLETILRSFGVKTVVLSG
;
A
#
# COMPACT_ATOMS: atom_id res chain seq x y z
N MET A 1 -11.26 12.66 -32.95
CA MET A 1 -11.11 12.21 -31.55
C MET A 1 -10.41 13.34 -30.79
N ILE A 2 -11.12 14.09 -29.96
CA ILE A 2 -10.53 15.18 -29.17
C ILE A 2 -9.78 14.51 -28.02
N GLY A 3 -8.44 14.49 -28.09
CA GLY A 3 -7.59 14.02 -27.00
C GLY A 3 -7.78 14.94 -25.80
N VAL A 4 -8.45 14.44 -24.76
CA VAL A 4 -8.54 15.15 -23.49
C VAL A 4 -7.17 15.07 -22.84
N ASP A 5 -6.45 16.17 -22.79
CA ASP A 5 -5.22 16.29 -22.00
C ASP A 5 -5.57 16.08 -20.53
N ARG A 6 -5.22 14.89 -20.01
CA ARG A 6 -5.48 14.51 -18.62
C ARG A 6 -4.43 15.07 -17.64
N SER A 7 -3.34 15.64 -18.14
CA SER A 7 -2.23 16.16 -17.30
C SER A 7 -2.59 17.43 -16.53
N GLN A 8 -3.68 18.11 -16.90
CA GLN A 8 -4.09 19.38 -16.31
C GLN A 8 -5.36 19.33 -15.45
N ARG A 9 -5.88 18.14 -15.14
CA ARG A 9 -7.02 18.07 -14.22
C ARG A 9 -6.56 18.32 -12.78
N PRO A 10 -7.09 19.33 -12.08
CA PRO A 10 -6.76 19.55 -10.69
C PRO A 10 -7.19 18.34 -9.86
N ILE A 11 -6.36 17.95 -8.90
CA ILE A 11 -6.70 16.92 -7.93
C ILE A 11 -7.69 17.52 -6.93
N GLU A 12 -8.91 17.03 -6.93
CA GLU A 12 -9.94 17.41 -5.97
C GLU A 12 -9.76 16.57 -4.69
N SER A 13 -9.34 17.20 -3.61
CA SER A 13 -9.03 16.50 -2.35
C SER A 13 -10.22 15.71 -1.79
N THR A 14 -11.44 16.24 -1.95
CA THR A 14 -12.67 15.62 -1.42
C THR A 14 -13.08 14.33 -2.14
N THR A 15 -12.63 14.11 -3.39
CA THR A 15 -12.96 12.95 -4.21
C THR A 15 -11.72 12.14 -4.63
N THR A 16 -10.58 12.43 -4.03
CA THR A 16 -9.32 11.73 -4.30
C THR A 16 -8.91 10.87 -3.10
N ALA A 17 -8.35 9.69 -3.38
CA ALA A 17 -7.65 8.87 -2.39
C ALA A 17 -6.20 8.62 -2.81
N LEU A 18 -5.28 8.69 -1.86
CA LEU A 18 -3.91 8.23 -2.00
C LEU A 18 -3.80 6.78 -1.49
N PHE A 19 -3.28 5.88 -2.32
CA PHE A 19 -2.92 4.54 -1.91
C PHE A 19 -1.42 4.47 -1.61
N VAL A 20 -1.09 3.91 -0.45
CA VAL A 20 0.26 3.49 -0.10
C VAL A 20 0.29 1.97 -0.14
N CYS A 21 0.87 1.44 -1.24
CA CYS A 21 0.74 0.03 -1.58
C CYS A 21 1.93 -0.78 -1.02
N ASP A 22 1.60 -1.73 -0.13
CA ASP A 22 2.48 -2.82 0.30
C ASP A 22 3.87 -2.39 0.83
N MET A 23 3.96 -1.18 1.42
CA MET A 23 5.19 -0.65 2.01
C MET A 23 5.47 -1.30 3.37
N GLN A 24 5.62 -2.63 3.36
CA GLN A 24 5.76 -3.50 4.52
C GLN A 24 7.22 -3.80 4.85
N ASN A 25 7.52 -4.07 6.13
CA ASN A 25 8.87 -4.37 6.58
C ASN A 25 9.52 -5.53 5.81
N ASP A 26 8.77 -6.60 5.53
CA ASP A 26 9.31 -7.73 4.79
C ASP A 26 9.78 -7.39 3.36
N PHE A 27 9.18 -6.37 2.73
CA PHE A 27 9.58 -5.92 1.38
C PHE A 27 10.65 -4.83 1.39
N ILE A 28 10.69 -3.98 2.43
CA ILE A 28 11.39 -2.69 2.39
C ILE A 28 12.57 -2.65 3.36
N HIS A 29 12.39 -3.15 4.59
CA HIS A 29 13.39 -3.07 5.64
C HIS A 29 14.56 -4.04 5.38
N GLU A 30 15.80 -3.67 5.76
CA GLU A 30 16.99 -4.52 5.58
C GLU A 30 16.87 -5.90 6.26
N ASP A 31 16.12 -5.96 7.36
CA ASP A 31 15.80 -7.20 8.07
C ASP A 31 14.59 -7.96 7.52
N GLY A 32 13.91 -7.41 6.52
CA GLY A 32 12.76 -8.02 5.88
C GLY A 32 13.10 -9.30 5.14
N ALA A 33 12.17 -10.26 5.15
CA ALA A 33 12.42 -11.59 4.61
C ALA A 33 12.73 -11.58 3.10
N PHE A 34 12.09 -10.70 2.32
CA PHE A 34 12.37 -10.55 0.89
C PHE A 34 13.73 -9.89 0.65
N VAL A 35 14.07 -8.84 1.42
CA VAL A 35 15.35 -8.15 1.29
C VAL A 35 16.51 -9.08 1.64
N LYS A 36 16.39 -9.85 2.71
CA LYS A 36 17.40 -10.87 3.10
C LYS A 36 17.57 -11.96 2.02
N ARG A 37 16.51 -12.32 1.34
CA ARG A 37 16.52 -13.41 0.33
C ARG A 37 17.00 -12.96 -1.04
N PHE A 38 16.61 -11.76 -1.47
CA PHE A 38 16.77 -11.28 -2.85
C PHE A 38 17.60 -10.00 -2.99
N GLY A 39 17.97 -9.37 -1.87
CA GLY A 39 18.58 -8.03 -1.86
C GLY A 39 17.53 -6.93 -1.90
N LYS A 40 17.99 -5.67 -1.86
CA LYS A 40 17.11 -4.49 -1.94
C LYS A 40 16.30 -4.51 -3.24
N VAL A 41 15.02 -4.24 -3.12
CA VAL A 41 14.11 -4.09 -4.27
C VAL A 41 14.45 -2.84 -5.10
N GLN A 42 13.94 -2.80 -6.34
CA GLN A 42 14.03 -1.61 -7.19
C GLN A 42 12.61 -1.05 -7.40
N PRO A 43 12.42 0.28 -7.28
CA PRO A 43 13.39 1.31 -6.91
C PRO A 43 13.91 1.13 -5.47
N ASN A 44 15.12 1.70 -5.20
CA ASN A 44 15.78 1.55 -3.90
C ASN A 44 14.87 2.12 -2.77
N PRO A 45 14.66 1.38 -1.67
CA PRO A 45 13.93 1.87 -0.51
C PRO A 45 14.43 3.21 0.04
N ASP A 46 15.74 3.44 0.02
CA ASP A 46 16.35 4.68 0.49
C ASP A 46 15.89 5.93 -0.32
N ASP A 47 15.40 5.74 -1.55
CA ASP A 47 14.88 6.80 -2.41
C ASP A 47 13.35 6.86 -2.40
N ILE A 48 12.70 5.70 -2.41
CA ILE A 48 11.24 5.64 -2.54
C ILE A 48 10.52 6.01 -1.24
N VAL A 49 11.02 5.56 -0.09
CA VAL A 49 10.38 5.83 1.22
C VAL A 49 10.32 7.34 1.51
N PRO A 50 11.41 8.13 1.37
CA PRO A 50 11.34 9.59 1.54
C PRO A 50 10.42 10.27 0.51
N SER A 51 10.35 9.74 -0.71
CA SER A 51 9.49 10.28 -1.78
C SER A 51 8.01 10.06 -1.45
N ILE A 52 7.63 8.85 -1.01
CA ILE A 52 6.28 8.53 -0.57
C ILE A 52 5.92 9.35 0.68
N SER A 53 6.83 9.50 1.63
CA SER A 53 6.62 10.31 2.85
C SER A 53 6.25 11.76 2.52
N LYS A 54 6.91 12.38 1.53
CA LYS A 54 6.58 13.74 1.07
C LYS A 54 5.17 13.81 0.47
N VAL A 55 4.81 12.84 -0.38
CA VAL A 55 3.47 12.78 -1.00
C VAL A 55 2.41 12.54 0.07
N LEU A 56 2.68 11.65 1.01
CA LEU A 56 1.80 11.32 2.13
C LEU A 56 1.53 12.54 3.02
N GLN A 57 2.58 13.29 3.36
CA GLN A 57 2.43 14.52 4.13
C GLN A 57 1.56 15.54 3.38
N ALA A 58 1.85 15.79 2.11
CA ALA A 58 1.06 16.74 1.30
C ALA A 58 -0.41 16.30 1.17
N ALA A 59 -0.67 14.99 1.05
CA ALA A 59 -2.02 14.45 1.01
C ALA A 59 -2.76 14.66 2.34
N ARG A 60 -2.10 14.44 3.47
CA ARG A 60 -2.62 14.70 4.83
C ARG A 60 -2.98 16.16 5.04
N GLU A 61 -2.09 17.08 4.65
CA GLU A 61 -2.32 18.53 4.74
C GLU A 61 -3.53 18.99 3.90
N LYS A 62 -3.80 18.30 2.79
CA LYS A 62 -4.94 18.60 1.89
C LYS A 62 -6.22 17.84 2.25
N GLY A 63 -6.22 17.02 3.28
CA GLY A 63 -7.38 16.20 3.68
C GLY A 63 -7.74 15.11 2.66
N ILE A 64 -6.81 14.69 1.81
CA ILE A 64 -6.99 13.57 0.89
C ILE A 64 -7.10 12.28 1.72
N LYS A 65 -8.04 11.40 1.38
CA LYS A 65 -8.19 10.09 2.02
C LYS A 65 -6.98 9.21 1.74
N ILE A 66 -6.42 8.63 2.80
CA ILE A 66 -5.25 7.76 2.70
C ILE A 66 -5.66 6.34 2.99
N ILE A 67 -5.28 5.43 2.10
CA ILE A 67 -5.58 4.01 2.19
C ILE A 67 -4.29 3.24 1.96
N TYR A 68 -3.90 2.47 2.96
CA TYR A 68 -2.78 1.54 2.84
C TYR A 68 -3.29 0.17 2.39
N THR A 69 -2.46 -0.54 1.64
CA THR A 69 -2.65 -1.97 1.43
C THR A 69 -1.50 -2.74 2.05
N ARG A 70 -1.78 -3.93 2.55
CA ARG A 70 -0.76 -4.86 3.00
C ARG A 70 -1.11 -6.29 2.65
N VAL A 71 -0.13 -7.04 2.18
CA VAL A 71 -0.27 -8.48 1.96
C VAL A 71 -0.15 -9.19 3.31
N VAL A 72 -1.06 -10.12 3.57
CA VAL A 72 -1.05 -10.93 4.79
C VAL A 72 -1.21 -12.38 4.42
N ASN A 73 -0.32 -13.23 4.88
CA ASN A 73 -0.38 -14.68 4.70
C ASN A 73 -0.91 -15.33 5.98
N ARG A 74 -1.98 -16.09 5.85
CA ARG A 74 -2.47 -16.90 6.96
C ARG A 74 -1.57 -18.13 7.19
N PRO A 75 -1.40 -18.56 8.45
CA PRO A 75 -0.60 -19.76 8.76
C PRO A 75 -1.11 -21.05 8.06
N ASP A 76 -2.44 -21.16 7.90
CA ASP A 76 -3.08 -22.29 7.22
C ASP A 76 -2.95 -22.24 5.69
N GLY A 77 -2.52 -21.12 5.13
CA GLY A 77 -2.35 -20.91 3.69
C GLY A 77 -3.63 -20.68 2.91
N VAL A 78 -4.77 -20.54 3.57
CA VAL A 78 -6.04 -20.21 2.90
C VAL A 78 -5.95 -18.83 2.25
N GLY A 79 -6.41 -18.73 1.02
CA GLY A 79 -6.49 -17.46 0.27
C GLY A 79 -5.19 -17.00 -0.40
N GLN A 80 -4.05 -17.61 -0.12
CA GLN A 80 -2.76 -17.16 -0.65
C GLN A 80 -2.62 -17.33 -2.16
N SER A 81 -2.05 -16.31 -2.81
CA SER A 81 -1.69 -16.36 -4.22
C SER A 81 -0.21 -16.71 -4.47
N VAL A 82 0.67 -16.46 -3.49
CA VAL A 82 2.12 -16.62 -3.65
C VAL A 82 2.66 -17.66 -2.67
N ARG A 83 2.93 -18.86 -3.16
CA ARG A 83 3.52 -19.92 -2.33
C ARG A 83 4.92 -19.60 -1.83
N LEU A 84 5.67 -18.75 -2.54
CA LEU A 84 7.05 -18.42 -2.19
C LEU A 84 7.12 -17.66 -0.86
N SER A 85 6.31 -16.65 -0.67
CA SER A 85 6.30 -15.87 0.58
C SER A 85 6.02 -16.74 1.80
N ARG A 86 5.09 -17.69 1.68
CA ARG A 86 4.82 -18.66 2.74
C ARG A 86 6.01 -19.57 3.04
N LYS A 87 6.67 -20.11 2.00
CA LYS A 87 7.86 -20.96 2.17
C LYS A 87 9.01 -20.21 2.87
N MET A 88 9.06 -18.91 2.69
CA MET A 88 10.04 -18.03 3.34
C MET A 88 9.63 -17.62 4.77
N GLY A 89 8.40 -17.92 5.19
CA GLY A 89 7.84 -17.39 6.43
C GLY A 89 7.59 -15.88 6.37
N ALA A 90 7.50 -15.31 5.17
CA ALA A 90 7.30 -13.88 4.96
C ALA A 90 5.83 -13.49 4.98
N LEU A 91 5.57 -12.24 5.38
CA LEU A 91 4.24 -11.62 5.38
C LEU A 91 3.22 -12.40 6.22
N MET A 92 3.67 -13.06 7.27
CA MET A 92 2.82 -13.90 8.12
C MET A 92 1.96 -13.04 9.04
N GLU A 93 0.69 -13.41 9.16
CA GLU A 93 -0.25 -12.79 10.10
C GLU A 93 0.34 -12.71 11.51
N GLY A 94 0.26 -11.52 12.13
CA GLY A 94 0.82 -11.26 13.47
C GLY A 94 2.34 -11.04 13.51
N SER A 95 3.06 -11.13 12.39
CA SER A 95 4.50 -10.87 12.38
C SER A 95 4.82 -9.38 12.16
N TRP A 96 6.01 -8.96 12.59
CA TRP A 96 6.57 -7.64 12.29
C TRP A 96 6.68 -7.39 10.78
N GLY A 97 6.91 -8.42 10.00
CA GLY A 97 7.08 -8.33 8.54
C GLY A 97 5.89 -7.76 7.79
N ILE A 98 4.66 -7.93 8.31
CA ILE A 98 3.44 -7.36 7.68
C ILE A 98 3.19 -5.89 8.02
N GLU A 99 3.87 -5.35 9.02
CA GLU A 99 3.65 -3.95 9.40
C GLU A 99 4.24 -3.01 8.34
N ILE A 100 3.59 -1.85 8.19
CA ILE A 100 4.09 -0.77 7.33
C ILE A 100 5.36 -0.21 7.99
N VAL A 101 6.37 0.10 7.17
CA VAL A 101 7.63 0.69 7.66
C VAL A 101 7.35 1.95 8.48
N ASP A 102 8.12 2.17 9.54
CA ASP A 102 7.85 3.21 10.54
C ASP A 102 7.77 4.62 9.93
N GLU A 103 8.57 4.90 8.90
CA GLU A 103 8.61 6.19 8.21
C GLU A 103 7.29 6.55 7.49
N LEU A 104 6.48 5.52 7.18
CA LEU A 104 5.21 5.67 6.47
C LEU A 104 4.01 5.25 7.32
N LYS A 105 4.19 5.08 8.62
CA LYS A 105 3.18 4.54 9.53
C LYS A 105 1.81 5.19 9.37
N PRO A 106 0.73 4.38 9.27
CA PRO A 106 -0.64 4.89 9.24
C PRO A 106 -1.00 5.64 10.51
N ARG A 107 -1.87 6.65 10.38
CA ARG A 107 -2.55 7.30 11.51
C ARG A 107 -3.83 6.54 11.86
N ASP A 108 -4.38 6.77 13.05
CA ASP A 108 -5.56 6.07 13.56
C ASP A 108 -6.83 6.30 12.70
N ASP A 109 -6.90 7.41 11.97
CA ASP A 109 -7.99 7.77 11.07
C ASP A 109 -7.78 7.32 9.61
N GLU A 110 -6.67 6.66 9.31
CA GLU A 110 -6.34 6.14 7.98
C GLU A 110 -6.66 4.65 7.86
N PHE A 111 -7.01 4.21 6.65
CA PHE A 111 -7.42 2.83 6.41
C PHE A 111 -6.24 1.94 6.05
N VAL A 112 -6.20 0.74 6.65
CA VAL A 112 -5.26 -0.32 6.28
C VAL A 112 -6.06 -1.53 5.80
N VAL A 113 -5.97 -1.81 4.50
CA VAL A 113 -6.67 -2.93 3.84
C VAL A 113 -5.72 -4.12 3.74
N ALA A 114 -5.97 -5.14 4.54
CA ALA A 114 -5.26 -6.41 4.42
C ALA A 114 -5.81 -7.23 3.23
N LYS A 115 -4.92 -7.79 2.44
CA LYS A 115 -5.26 -8.59 1.25
C LYS A 115 -4.48 -9.91 1.21
N TRP A 116 -5.10 -10.93 0.65
CA TRP A 116 -4.49 -12.24 0.40
C TRP A 116 -4.05 -12.42 -1.06
N ARG A 117 -4.42 -11.47 -1.92
CA ARG A 117 -4.19 -11.50 -3.38
C ARG A 117 -3.43 -10.25 -3.82
N PHE A 118 -2.95 -10.25 -5.04
CA PHE A 118 -2.28 -9.07 -5.61
C PHE A 118 -3.22 -7.86 -5.67
N SER A 119 -4.44 -8.06 -6.17
CA SER A 119 -5.42 -6.98 -6.22
C SER A 119 -6.04 -6.72 -4.85
N PRO A 120 -6.02 -5.47 -4.36
CA PRO A 120 -6.69 -5.11 -3.12
C PRO A 120 -8.22 -5.03 -3.25
N PHE A 121 -8.76 -5.13 -4.46
CA PHE A 121 -10.21 -5.18 -4.70
C PHE A 121 -10.79 -6.59 -4.51
N PHE A 122 -9.96 -7.61 -4.54
CA PHE A 122 -10.44 -8.98 -4.46
C PHE A 122 -10.61 -9.43 -3.00
N GLY A 123 -11.87 -9.62 -2.58
CA GLY A 123 -12.18 -10.16 -1.26
C GLY A 123 -11.83 -9.26 -0.08
N THR A 124 -11.84 -7.93 -0.28
CA THR A 124 -11.56 -6.93 0.74
C THR A 124 -12.68 -5.89 0.85
N SER A 125 -12.58 -5.02 1.84
CA SER A 125 -13.49 -3.88 2.01
C SER A 125 -13.15 -2.65 1.17
N LEU A 126 -12.12 -2.71 0.32
CA LEU A 126 -11.60 -1.52 -0.38
C LEU A 126 -12.68 -0.80 -1.21
N GLU A 127 -13.44 -1.55 -2.02
CA GLU A 127 -14.49 -0.94 -2.85
C GLU A 127 -15.54 -0.23 -2.00
N THR A 128 -15.95 -0.83 -0.89
CA THR A 128 -16.89 -0.24 0.06
C THR A 128 -16.35 1.08 0.62
N ILE A 129 -15.08 1.10 1.03
CA ILE A 129 -14.42 2.30 1.55
C ILE A 129 -14.42 3.41 0.49
N LEU A 130 -13.98 3.11 -0.73
CA LEU A 130 -13.92 4.09 -1.82
C LEU A 130 -15.30 4.68 -2.16
N ARG A 131 -16.31 3.82 -2.26
CA ARG A 131 -17.70 4.25 -2.53
C ARG A 131 -18.26 5.11 -1.40
N SER A 132 -18.01 4.74 -0.14
CA SER A 132 -18.50 5.49 1.03
C SER A 132 -17.94 6.92 1.09
N PHE A 133 -16.72 7.12 0.59
CA PHE A 133 -16.10 8.45 0.51
C PHE A 133 -16.34 9.16 -0.83
N GLY A 134 -17.09 8.58 -1.75
CA GLY A 134 -17.33 9.17 -3.07
C GLY A 134 -16.06 9.37 -3.89
N VAL A 135 -15.05 8.50 -3.71
CA VAL A 135 -13.77 8.60 -4.41
C VAL A 135 -13.96 8.42 -5.91
N LYS A 136 -13.43 9.34 -6.69
CA LYS A 136 -13.43 9.35 -8.16
C LYS A 136 -12.04 9.23 -8.76
N THR A 137 -11.03 9.60 -8.00
CA THR A 137 -9.63 9.59 -8.42
C THR A 137 -8.78 8.83 -7.40
N VAL A 138 -7.91 7.97 -7.88
CA VAL A 138 -6.94 7.26 -7.05
C VAL A 138 -5.53 7.60 -7.51
N VAL A 139 -4.69 8.00 -6.58
CA VAL A 139 -3.24 8.16 -6.76
C VAL A 139 -2.57 6.96 -6.13
N LEU A 140 -1.71 6.27 -6.86
CA LEU A 140 -1.00 5.08 -6.40
C LEU A 140 0.44 5.42 -6.08
N SER A 141 0.92 4.94 -4.94
CA SER A 141 2.32 4.96 -4.50
C SER A 141 2.67 3.63 -3.84
N GLY A 142 3.92 3.19 -3.95
CA GLY A 142 4.37 1.93 -3.37
C GLY A 142 5.37 1.19 -4.23
#